data_10b77741edf00e55ff26ea3bd52d1f3d
#
_entry.id   10b77741edf00e55ff26ea3bd52d1f3d
#
_cell.length_a   1.000
_cell.length_b   1.000
_cell.length_c   1.000
_cell.angle_alpha   90.00
_cell.angle_beta   90.00
_cell.angle_gamma   90.00
#
_symmetry.space_group_name_H-M   'P 1'
#
loop_
_entity.id
_entity.type
_entity.pdbx_description
1 polymer ?
#
loop_
_entity_poly.entity_id
_entity_poly.type
_entity_poly.pdbx_seq_one_letter_code
_entity_poly.pdbx_strand_id
1 'polypeptide(L)'
;MPRLFIALPVPEDISDELISLQSGVPDARWVPTENFHVTLCFAGEVQGAAGRDLEEELTDIAGPPFSLSVAGVDQFSSGKQPKALVALVEKSDRLDWLQQKVSTVARNCGIEIERRKFRPHVTLARFRNGAETGHHIAQFMASHAQFRAGPWIAEHFALYSSRNGRNGSIYTEEAAYTLTF
;
A
#
# COMPACT_ATOMS: atom_id res chain seq x y z
N MET A 1 10.94 16.50 -7.99
CA MET A 1 10.30 15.41 -8.78
C MET A 1 9.25 14.72 -7.93
N PRO A 2 8.09 14.37 -8.47
CA PRO A 2 7.10 13.62 -7.72
C PRO A 2 7.61 12.20 -7.46
N ARG A 3 7.21 11.64 -6.31
CA ARG A 3 7.41 10.22 -6.02
C ARG A 3 6.20 9.47 -6.53
N LEU A 4 6.41 8.49 -7.39
CA LEU A 4 5.36 7.70 -7.99
C LEU A 4 5.26 6.32 -7.34
N PHE A 5 4.04 5.82 -7.23
CA PHE A 5 3.77 4.44 -6.82
C PHE A 5 2.49 3.95 -7.48
N ILE A 6 2.38 2.66 -7.64
CA ILE A 6 1.21 1.99 -8.20
C ILE A 6 0.56 1.18 -7.10
N ALA A 7 -0.76 1.32 -6.95
CA ALA A 7 -1.49 0.70 -5.86
C ALA A 7 -2.94 0.37 -6.21
N LEU A 8 -3.52 -0.49 -5.39
CA LEU A 8 -4.96 -0.77 -5.38
C LEU A 8 -5.62 0.12 -4.32
N PRO A 9 -6.66 0.85 -4.65
CA PRO A 9 -7.42 1.62 -3.66
C PRO A 9 -8.18 0.69 -2.71
N VAL A 10 -8.43 1.17 -1.50
CA VAL A 10 -9.26 0.49 -0.51
C VAL A 10 -10.63 1.17 -0.50
N PRO A 11 -11.73 0.44 -0.68
CA PRO A 11 -13.06 1.04 -0.69
C PRO A 11 -13.46 1.58 0.69
N GLU A 12 -14.42 2.48 0.71
CA GLU A 12 -14.83 3.22 1.91
C GLU A 12 -15.31 2.30 3.04
N ASP A 13 -16.11 1.28 2.73
CA ASP A 13 -16.60 0.31 3.71
C ASP A 13 -15.47 -0.45 4.40
N ILE A 14 -14.44 -0.84 3.65
CA ILE A 14 -13.25 -1.50 4.20
C ILE A 14 -12.40 -0.50 5.00
N SER A 15 -12.25 0.73 4.51
CA SER A 15 -11.55 1.78 5.25
C SER A 15 -12.20 2.06 6.60
N ASP A 16 -13.52 2.04 6.68
CA ASP A 16 -14.28 2.22 7.92
C ASP A 16 -14.00 1.09 8.92
N GLU A 17 -13.87 -0.15 8.45
CA GLU A 17 -13.46 -1.28 9.30
C GLU A 17 -12.02 -1.12 9.79
N LEU A 18 -11.11 -0.64 8.94
CA LEU A 18 -9.70 -0.43 9.30
C LEU A 18 -9.50 0.69 10.32
N ILE A 19 -10.34 1.72 10.31
CA ILE A 19 -10.29 2.81 11.30
C ILE A 19 -10.43 2.28 12.72
N SER A 20 -11.19 1.22 12.92
CA SER A 20 -11.36 0.62 14.25
C SER A 20 -10.07 0.13 14.88
N LEU A 21 -9.04 -0.10 14.07
CA LEU A 21 -7.71 -0.51 14.52
C LEU A 21 -6.83 0.66 14.97
N GLN A 22 -7.21 1.89 14.64
CA GLN A 22 -6.36 3.07 14.82
C GLN A 22 -6.47 3.65 16.22
N SER A 23 -6.02 2.90 17.22
CA SER A 23 -5.98 3.33 18.62
C SER A 23 -5.00 2.50 19.44
N GLY A 24 -4.68 2.95 20.63
CA GLY A 24 -3.98 2.18 21.65
C GLY A 24 -2.47 2.10 21.51
N VAL A 25 -1.88 2.80 20.55
CA VAL A 25 -0.42 2.84 20.39
C VAL A 25 0.06 4.29 20.45
N PRO A 26 0.70 4.71 21.58
CA PRO A 26 1.30 6.03 21.67
C PRO A 26 2.38 6.23 20.61
N ASP A 27 2.58 7.47 20.20
CA ASP A 27 3.52 7.87 19.16
C ASP A 27 3.23 7.31 17.76
N ALA A 28 2.15 6.55 17.58
CA ALA A 28 1.69 6.15 16.25
C ALA A 28 1.14 7.38 15.51
N ARG A 29 1.64 7.61 14.33
CA ARG A 29 1.04 8.56 13.39
C ARG A 29 0.09 7.79 12.49
N TRP A 30 -1.19 7.86 12.83
CA TRP A 30 -2.22 7.13 12.11
C TRP A 30 -2.40 7.70 10.69
N VAL A 31 -2.40 6.80 9.72
CA VAL A 31 -2.60 7.15 8.31
C VAL A 31 -4.06 7.57 8.10
N PRO A 32 -4.35 8.73 7.49
CA PRO A 32 -5.71 9.11 7.17
C PRO A 32 -6.34 8.16 6.14
N THR A 33 -7.65 7.99 6.20
CA THR A 33 -8.38 6.99 5.40
C THR A 33 -8.24 7.20 3.90
N GLU A 34 -8.13 8.43 3.45
CA GLU A 34 -7.90 8.77 2.05
C GLU A 34 -6.55 8.25 1.51
N ASN A 35 -5.64 7.90 2.41
CA ASN A 35 -4.34 7.36 2.07
C ASN A 35 -4.25 5.83 2.19
N PHE A 36 -5.34 5.17 2.54
CA PHE A 36 -5.35 3.71 2.58
C PHE A 36 -5.26 3.12 1.17
N HIS A 37 -4.28 2.28 0.95
CA HIS A 37 -4.07 1.59 -0.32
C HIS A 37 -3.23 0.32 -0.12
N VAL A 38 -3.28 -0.55 -1.10
CA VAL A 38 -2.39 -1.73 -1.18
C VAL A 38 -1.35 -1.42 -2.24
N THR A 39 -0.13 -1.09 -1.83
CA THR A 39 0.95 -0.77 -2.77
C THR A 39 1.39 -2.02 -3.53
N LEU A 40 1.42 -1.91 -4.86
CA LEU A 40 1.95 -2.94 -5.75
C LEU A 40 3.42 -2.70 -6.08
N CYS A 41 3.79 -1.45 -6.30
CA CYS A 41 5.15 -1.07 -6.70
C CYS A 41 5.44 0.38 -6.36
N PHE A 42 6.59 0.62 -5.71
CA PHE A 42 7.15 1.96 -5.55
C PHE A 42 8.11 2.25 -6.69
N ALA A 43 7.82 3.27 -7.47
CA ALA A 43 8.70 3.76 -8.52
C ALA A 43 9.69 4.83 -8.01
N GLY A 44 9.36 5.50 -6.90
CA GLY A 44 10.19 6.55 -6.32
C GLY A 44 10.19 7.84 -7.14
N GLU A 45 11.25 8.61 -7.05
CA GLU A 45 11.42 9.83 -7.84
C GLU A 45 11.73 9.46 -9.29
N VAL A 46 10.82 9.79 -10.20
CA VAL A 46 10.90 9.39 -11.60
C VAL A 46 11.02 10.63 -12.49
N GLN A 47 11.96 10.59 -13.43
CA GLN A 47 12.11 11.65 -14.42
C GLN A 47 10.90 11.67 -15.36
N GLY A 48 10.57 12.87 -15.86
CA GLY A 48 9.34 13.13 -16.60
C GLY A 48 9.09 12.20 -17.80
N ALA A 49 10.12 11.83 -18.56
CA ALA A 49 9.98 10.90 -19.68
C ALA A 49 9.60 9.49 -19.20
N ALA A 50 10.35 8.93 -18.25
CA ALA A 50 10.08 7.60 -17.70
C ALA A 50 8.71 7.55 -16.98
N GLY A 51 8.29 8.65 -16.37
CA GLY A 51 6.96 8.75 -15.75
C GLY A 51 5.83 8.69 -16.76
N ARG A 52 5.98 9.35 -17.91
CA ARG A 52 5.01 9.28 -19.00
C ARG A 52 4.94 7.89 -19.63
N ASP A 53 6.12 7.30 -19.87
CA ASP A 53 6.22 5.94 -20.40
C ASP A 53 5.53 4.94 -19.45
N LEU A 54 5.76 5.08 -18.14
CA LEU A 54 5.10 4.25 -17.13
C LEU A 54 3.58 4.40 -17.18
N GLU A 55 3.08 5.63 -17.24
CA GLU A 55 1.63 5.91 -17.31
C GLU A 55 1.00 5.27 -18.57
N GLU A 56 1.68 5.37 -19.70
CA GLU A 56 1.21 4.78 -20.96
C GLU A 56 1.27 3.24 -20.96
N GLU A 57 2.40 2.67 -20.59
CA GLU A 57 2.64 1.23 -20.61
C GLU A 57 1.75 0.45 -19.61
N LEU A 58 1.34 1.07 -18.51
CA LEU A 58 0.43 0.44 -17.56
C LEU A 58 -0.96 0.17 -18.16
N THR A 59 -1.36 0.89 -19.22
CA THR A 59 -2.64 0.66 -19.90
C THR A 59 -2.73 -0.72 -20.56
N ASP A 60 -1.59 -1.32 -20.88
CA ASP A 60 -1.53 -2.62 -21.53
C ASP A 60 -1.72 -3.81 -20.58
N ILE A 61 -1.78 -3.55 -19.27
CA ILE A 61 -2.06 -4.61 -18.30
C ILE A 61 -3.56 -4.93 -18.33
N ALA A 62 -3.88 -6.10 -18.87
CA ALA A 62 -5.26 -6.60 -18.94
C ALA A 62 -5.44 -7.83 -18.06
N GLY A 63 -6.54 -7.89 -17.35
CA GLY A 63 -6.90 -9.03 -16.51
C GLY A 63 -8.20 -8.76 -15.75
N PRO A 64 -8.90 -9.83 -15.33
CA PRO A 64 -10.18 -9.68 -14.66
C PRO A 64 -10.04 -9.08 -13.25
N PRO A 65 -11.11 -8.44 -12.76
CA PRO A 65 -11.23 -8.09 -11.35
C PRO A 65 -11.04 -9.31 -10.46
N PHE A 66 -10.58 -9.10 -9.24
CA PHE A 66 -10.33 -10.19 -8.29
C PHE A 66 -10.60 -9.76 -6.86
N SER A 67 -10.84 -10.74 -6.00
CA SER A 67 -11.17 -10.53 -4.59
C SER A 67 -9.93 -10.28 -3.75
N LEU A 68 -10.05 -9.36 -2.80
CA LEU A 68 -9.06 -9.07 -1.76
C LEU A 68 -9.71 -9.18 -0.39
N SER A 69 -8.91 -9.59 0.61
CA SER A 69 -9.33 -9.62 2.01
C SER A 69 -8.18 -9.24 2.93
N VAL A 70 -8.50 -8.59 4.03
CA VAL A 70 -7.56 -8.34 5.13
C VAL A 70 -7.66 -9.49 6.14
N ALA A 71 -6.52 -9.97 6.60
CA ALA A 71 -6.42 -11.01 7.62
C ALA A 71 -5.23 -10.73 8.54
N GLY A 72 -5.52 -10.22 9.72
CA GLY A 72 -4.54 -9.94 10.75
C GLY A 72 -3.79 -8.63 10.56
N VAL A 73 -2.88 -8.37 11.50
CA VAL A 73 -2.04 -7.18 11.55
C VAL A 73 -0.59 -7.59 11.73
N ASP A 74 0.33 -6.70 11.41
CA ASP A 74 1.76 -6.91 11.65
C ASP A 74 2.46 -5.56 11.84
N GLN A 75 3.70 -5.60 12.28
CA GLN A 75 4.60 -4.46 12.30
C GLN A 75 5.70 -4.63 11.27
N PHE A 76 6.11 -3.54 10.66
CA PHE A 76 7.33 -3.47 9.87
C PHE A 76 8.36 -2.69 10.67
N SER A 77 9.61 -3.20 10.69
CA SER A 77 10.70 -2.60 11.44
C SER A 77 11.99 -2.61 10.62
N SER A 78 12.90 -1.72 11.02
CA SER A 78 14.27 -1.69 10.52
C SER A 78 15.18 -2.01 11.72
N GLY A 79 15.72 -3.22 11.75
CA GLY A 79 16.37 -3.73 12.94
C GLY A 79 15.38 -3.83 14.10
N LYS A 80 15.70 -3.18 15.22
CA LYS A 80 14.81 -3.10 16.39
C LYS A 80 13.85 -1.89 16.38
N GLN A 81 14.01 -0.99 15.41
CA GLN A 81 13.22 0.23 15.32
C GLN A 81 11.91 -0.03 14.58
N PRO A 82 10.74 0.13 15.24
CA PRO A 82 9.47 0.02 14.53
C PRO A 82 9.32 1.14 13.50
N LYS A 83 8.77 0.82 12.33
CA LYS A 83 8.55 1.75 11.23
C LYS A 83 7.07 1.93 10.91
N ALA A 84 6.30 0.86 10.92
CA ALA A 84 4.88 0.90 10.57
C ALA A 84 4.08 -0.20 11.24
N LEU A 85 2.80 0.07 11.48
CA LEU A 85 1.77 -0.93 11.74
C LEU A 85 0.95 -1.09 10.46
N VAL A 86 0.64 -2.33 10.13
CA VAL A 86 -0.03 -2.68 8.88
C VAL A 86 -1.16 -3.67 9.12
N ALA A 87 -2.20 -3.58 8.30
CA ALA A 87 -3.19 -4.64 8.12
C ALA A 87 -2.71 -5.53 6.96
N LEU A 88 -2.64 -6.82 7.19
CA LEU A 88 -2.16 -7.77 6.19
C LEU A 88 -3.26 -8.11 5.20
N VAL A 89 -2.93 -8.10 3.92
CA VAL A 89 -3.81 -8.54 2.84
C VAL A 89 -3.46 -9.99 2.50
N GLU A 90 -4.48 -10.83 2.39
CA GLU A 90 -4.28 -12.25 2.02
C GLU A 90 -3.64 -12.35 0.64
N LYS A 91 -2.64 -13.20 0.53
CA LYS A 91 -1.98 -13.49 -0.73
C LYS A 91 -2.91 -14.27 -1.66
N SER A 92 -2.86 -13.93 -2.94
CA SER A 92 -3.54 -14.70 -3.98
C SER A 92 -2.70 -14.69 -5.25
N ASP A 93 -2.89 -15.69 -6.09
CA ASP A 93 -2.18 -15.78 -7.37
C ASP A 93 -2.49 -14.58 -8.27
N ARG A 94 -3.72 -14.05 -8.20
CA ARG A 94 -4.14 -12.89 -8.98
C ARG A 94 -3.46 -11.61 -8.52
N LEU A 95 -3.34 -11.42 -7.21
CA LEU A 95 -2.63 -10.27 -6.64
C LEU A 95 -1.14 -10.33 -6.97
N ASP A 96 -0.53 -11.49 -6.81
CA ASP A 96 0.89 -11.70 -7.14
C ASP A 96 1.14 -11.47 -8.64
N TRP A 97 0.25 -11.96 -9.50
CA TRP A 97 0.32 -11.73 -10.94
C TRP A 97 0.31 -10.23 -11.27
N LEU A 98 -0.64 -9.48 -10.72
CA LEU A 98 -0.75 -8.04 -10.97
C LEU A 98 0.49 -7.29 -10.50
N GLN A 99 0.97 -7.63 -9.29
CA GLN A 99 2.18 -7.04 -8.72
C GLN A 99 3.41 -7.29 -9.63
N GLN A 100 3.57 -8.49 -10.14
CA GLN A 100 4.67 -8.84 -11.04
C GLN A 100 4.55 -8.10 -12.38
N LYS A 101 3.35 -8.01 -12.95
CA LYS A 101 3.10 -7.26 -14.19
C LYS A 101 3.45 -5.78 -14.05
N VAL A 102 2.96 -5.15 -13.01
CA VAL A 102 3.25 -3.74 -12.72
C VAL A 102 4.74 -3.50 -12.52
N SER A 103 5.41 -4.36 -11.76
CA SER A 103 6.86 -4.26 -11.53
C SER A 103 7.68 -4.45 -12.81
N THR A 104 7.25 -5.35 -13.68
CA THR A 104 7.90 -5.60 -14.98
C THR A 104 7.77 -4.37 -15.88
N VAL A 105 6.58 -3.78 -15.97
CA VAL A 105 6.36 -2.54 -16.73
C VAL A 105 7.27 -1.43 -16.22
N ALA A 106 7.33 -1.22 -14.92
CA ALA A 106 8.18 -0.19 -14.33
C ALA A 106 9.67 -0.40 -14.68
N ARG A 107 10.16 -1.62 -14.60
CA ARG A 107 11.54 -1.94 -15.00
C ARG A 107 11.80 -1.69 -16.48
N ASN A 108 10.84 -2.05 -17.33
CA ASN A 108 10.96 -1.82 -18.78
C ASN A 108 11.00 -0.34 -19.13
N CYS A 109 10.40 0.52 -18.32
CA CYS A 109 10.50 1.98 -18.42
C CYS A 109 11.81 2.54 -17.86
N GLY A 110 12.75 1.69 -17.45
CA GLY A 110 14.06 2.10 -16.91
C GLY A 110 14.01 2.53 -15.45
N ILE A 111 12.97 2.20 -14.71
CA ILE A 111 12.82 2.54 -13.31
C ILE A 111 13.43 1.44 -12.45
N GLU A 112 14.32 1.83 -11.53
CA GLU A 112 14.86 0.88 -10.55
C GLU A 112 13.81 0.55 -9.51
N ILE A 113 13.46 -0.74 -9.44
CA ILE A 113 12.49 -1.26 -8.48
C ILE A 113 13.23 -2.09 -7.44
N GLU A 114 12.96 -1.80 -6.17
CA GLU A 114 13.55 -2.55 -5.07
C GLU A 114 13.12 -4.02 -5.13
N ARG A 115 14.09 -4.92 -5.04
CA ARG A 115 13.86 -6.36 -5.04
C ARG A 115 13.56 -6.85 -3.63
N ARG A 116 12.32 -6.67 -3.18
CA ARG A 116 11.83 -7.24 -1.93
C ARG A 116 10.77 -8.29 -2.21
N LYS A 117 10.65 -9.22 -1.26
CA LYS A 117 9.49 -10.12 -1.24
C LYS A 117 8.22 -9.29 -1.08
N PHE A 118 7.26 -9.52 -1.96
CA PHE A 118 5.97 -8.83 -1.91
C PHE A 118 5.18 -9.30 -0.68
N ARG A 119 4.85 -8.37 0.19
CA ARG A 119 3.99 -8.57 1.36
C ARG A 119 2.84 -7.58 1.28
N PRO A 120 1.71 -7.97 0.68
CA PRO A 120 0.58 -7.05 0.49
C PRO A 120 -0.01 -6.62 1.83
N HIS A 121 -0.22 -5.32 1.98
CA HIS A 121 -0.70 -4.73 3.23
C HIS A 121 -1.31 -3.35 3.01
N VAL A 122 -2.08 -2.89 3.99
CA VAL A 122 -2.51 -1.50 4.13
C VAL A 122 -1.78 -0.91 5.34
N THR A 123 -1.06 0.17 5.15
CA THR A 123 -0.36 0.85 6.26
C THR A 123 -1.38 1.60 7.12
N LEU A 124 -1.38 1.30 8.42
CA LEU A 124 -2.28 1.91 9.41
C LEU A 124 -1.62 3.06 10.15
N ALA A 125 -0.33 2.94 10.45
CA ALA A 125 0.45 3.94 11.18
C ALA A 125 1.92 3.91 10.80
N ARG A 126 2.57 5.04 11.00
CA ARG A 126 4.04 5.17 10.88
C ARG A 126 4.62 5.69 12.18
N PHE A 127 5.87 5.34 12.45
CA PHE A 127 6.59 5.76 13.64
C PHE A 127 7.78 6.62 13.28
N ARG A 128 8.09 7.58 14.15
CA ARG A 128 9.34 8.34 14.10
C ARG A 128 10.48 7.46 14.60
N ASN A 129 11.70 7.81 14.19
CA ASN A 129 12.90 7.21 14.76
C ASN A 129 12.94 7.47 16.27
N GLY A 130 13.28 6.44 17.05
CA GLY A 130 13.36 6.54 18.52
C GLY A 130 12.04 6.40 19.26
N ALA A 131 10.94 6.03 18.58
CA ALA A 131 9.67 5.74 19.24
C ALA A 131 9.81 4.55 20.20
N GLU A 132 9.41 4.72 21.45
CA GLU A 132 9.44 3.69 22.49
C GLU A 132 8.06 3.08 22.69
N THR A 133 7.65 2.22 21.75
CA THR A 133 6.28 1.70 21.69
C THR A 133 6.19 0.17 21.68
N GLY A 134 7.31 -0.52 21.91
CA GLY A 134 7.38 -1.99 21.78
C GLY A 134 6.32 -2.75 22.55
N HIS A 135 6.04 -2.37 23.81
CA HIS A 135 4.99 -2.98 24.61
C HIS A 135 3.58 -2.76 24.02
N HIS A 136 3.29 -1.54 23.61
CA HIS A 136 1.99 -1.20 23.01
C HIS A 136 1.79 -1.85 21.65
N ILE A 137 2.85 -1.98 20.85
CA ILE A 137 2.80 -2.69 19.57
C ILE A 137 2.51 -4.18 19.79
N ALA A 138 3.18 -4.82 20.75
CA ALA A 138 2.94 -6.23 21.07
C ALA A 138 1.49 -6.45 21.53
N GLN A 139 0.96 -5.56 22.34
CA GLN A 139 -0.43 -5.60 22.80
C GLN A 139 -1.42 -5.37 21.64
N PHE A 140 -1.13 -4.43 20.76
CA PHE A 140 -1.91 -4.18 19.55
C PHE A 140 -1.98 -5.43 18.66
N MET A 141 -0.85 -6.05 18.39
CA MET A 141 -0.77 -7.26 17.56
C MET A 141 -1.53 -8.43 18.18
N ALA A 142 -1.42 -8.62 19.49
CA ALA A 142 -2.14 -9.66 20.21
C ALA A 142 -3.68 -9.44 20.18
N SER A 143 -4.11 -8.19 20.38
CA SER A 143 -5.52 -7.82 20.39
C SER A 143 -6.20 -7.94 19.02
N HIS A 144 -5.44 -7.77 17.94
CA HIS A 144 -5.96 -7.74 16.58
C HIS A 144 -5.50 -8.91 15.69
N ALA A 145 -4.94 -9.96 16.30
CA ALA A 145 -4.44 -11.11 15.56
C ALA A 145 -5.53 -11.83 14.73
N GLN A 146 -6.79 -11.74 15.16
CA GLN A 146 -7.93 -12.35 14.47
C GLN A 146 -8.73 -11.35 13.62
N PHE A 147 -8.25 -10.13 13.48
CA PHE A 147 -8.94 -9.12 12.68
C PHE A 147 -9.08 -9.56 11.22
N ARG A 148 -10.28 -9.35 10.67
CA ARG A 148 -10.58 -9.62 9.26
C ARG A 148 -11.48 -8.51 8.72
N ALA A 149 -11.26 -8.15 7.46
CA ALA A 149 -12.10 -7.21 6.72
C ALA A 149 -12.22 -7.65 5.25
N GLY A 150 -13.36 -7.37 4.67
CA GLY A 150 -13.64 -7.80 3.30
C GLY A 150 -14.45 -9.11 3.27
N PRO A 151 -14.49 -9.80 2.09
CA PRO A 151 -13.76 -9.47 0.87
C PRO A 151 -14.29 -8.24 0.15
N TRP A 152 -13.46 -7.66 -0.70
CA TRP A 152 -13.89 -6.68 -1.69
C TRP A 152 -13.30 -7.02 -3.06
N ILE A 153 -13.87 -6.45 -4.11
CA ILE A 153 -13.39 -6.68 -5.46
C ILE A 153 -12.47 -5.53 -5.88
N ALA A 154 -11.27 -5.87 -6.28
CA ALA A 154 -10.36 -4.94 -6.94
C ALA A 154 -10.78 -4.81 -8.41
N GLU A 155 -11.37 -3.67 -8.76
CA GLU A 155 -11.89 -3.40 -10.10
C GLU A 155 -10.91 -2.57 -10.94
N HIS A 156 -9.96 -1.91 -10.29
CA HIS A 156 -8.91 -1.13 -10.94
C HIS A 156 -7.69 -0.99 -10.03
N PHE A 157 -6.59 -0.63 -10.64
CA PHE A 157 -5.40 -0.13 -9.94
C PHE A 157 -5.07 1.26 -10.47
N ALA A 158 -4.21 2.00 -9.79
CA ALA A 158 -3.92 3.37 -10.18
C ALA A 158 -2.45 3.72 -9.96
N LEU A 159 -2.00 4.69 -10.74
CA LEU A 159 -0.72 5.39 -10.58
C LEU A 159 -0.97 6.62 -9.72
N TYR A 160 -0.21 6.74 -8.65
CA TYR A 160 -0.28 7.85 -7.71
C TYR A 160 1.04 8.61 -7.66
N SER A 161 0.93 9.90 -7.44
CA SER A 161 2.06 10.72 -7.00
C SER A 161 1.93 11.06 -5.51
N SER A 162 3.06 11.17 -4.84
CA SER A 162 3.15 11.53 -3.43
C SER A 162 3.99 12.78 -3.26
N ARG A 163 3.51 13.70 -2.44
CA ARG A 163 4.25 14.87 -1.98
C ARG A 163 4.12 15.01 -0.46
N ASN A 164 5.09 15.67 0.15
CA ASN A 164 5.03 15.95 1.59
C ASN A 164 4.05 17.09 1.85
N GLY A 165 3.12 16.86 2.80
CA GLY A 165 2.21 17.86 3.34
C GLY A 165 2.53 18.17 4.79
N ARG A 166 1.85 19.15 5.37
CA ARG A 166 2.01 19.56 6.79
C ARG A 166 1.70 18.42 7.76
N ASN A 167 0.68 17.61 7.44
CA ASN A 167 0.17 16.53 8.30
C ASN A 167 0.46 15.13 7.74
N GLY A 168 1.48 14.97 6.91
CA GLY A 168 1.84 13.71 6.29
C GLY A 168 1.84 13.78 4.77
N SER A 169 1.87 12.61 4.13
CA SER A 169 1.89 12.52 2.67
C SER A 169 0.53 12.86 2.07
N ILE A 170 0.57 13.58 0.96
CA ILE A 170 -0.61 13.85 0.12
C ILE A 170 -0.45 13.05 -1.15
N TYR A 171 -1.44 12.19 -1.44
CA TYR A 171 -1.47 11.36 -2.64
C TYR A 171 -2.44 11.93 -3.67
N THR A 172 -2.00 11.92 -4.92
CA THR A 172 -2.81 12.33 -6.07
C THR A 172 -2.87 11.19 -7.06
N GLU A 173 -4.08 10.79 -7.45
CA GLU A 173 -4.27 9.82 -8.52
C GLU A 173 -3.96 10.48 -9.86
N GLU A 174 -2.93 9.98 -10.54
CA GLU A 174 -2.51 10.49 -11.84
C GLU A 174 -3.24 9.77 -12.98
N ALA A 175 -3.45 8.46 -12.86
CA ALA A 175 -4.17 7.64 -13.81
C ALA A 175 -4.77 6.40 -13.15
N ALA A 176 -5.90 5.95 -13.65
CA ALA A 176 -6.56 4.72 -13.21
C ALA A 176 -6.69 3.73 -14.36
N TYR A 177 -6.54 2.44 -14.06
CA TYR A 177 -6.52 1.34 -15.03
C TYR A 177 -7.53 0.29 -14.61
N THR A 178 -8.59 0.16 -15.40
CA THR A 178 -9.68 -0.76 -15.10
C THR A 178 -9.27 -2.21 -15.39
N LEU A 179 -9.58 -3.11 -14.47
CA LEU A 179 -9.43 -4.54 -14.65
C LEU A 179 -10.69 -5.08 -15.36
N THR A 180 -10.50 -5.76 -16.47
CA THR A 180 -11.60 -6.28 -17.30
C THR A 180 -11.30 -7.72 -17.73
N PHE A 181 -12.39 -8.48 -18.03
CA PHE A 181 -12.28 -9.84 -18.56
C PHE A 181 -11.75 -9.87 -19.97
#